data_bc775a32fdffc96bce6d935e8afe0d50
#
_entry.id   bc775a32fdffc96bce6d935e8afe0d50
#
_cell.length_a   1.000
_cell.length_b   1.000
_cell.length_c   1.000
_cell.angle_alpha   90.00
_cell.angle_beta   90.00
_cell.angle_gamma   90.00
#
_symmetry.space_group_name_H-M   'P 1'
#
loop_
_entity.id
_entity.type
_entity.pdbx_description
1 polymer ?
#
loop_
_entity_poly.entity_id
_entity_poly.type
_entity_poly.pdbx_seq_one_letter_code
_entity_poly.pdbx_strand_id
1 'polypeptide(L)'
;MISVDVTGGLKKDRVLAEDIVWSMITVLMPRIRNLEVEVRFCKTMEDGAQGWCTVGDDTRHLILEIDHRLSRLVSKEEFIETIVHEMVHVWQWATGRIIERWRGGYRNLWKCEDGKYRNFMNVKYMDQPWEIEAYKLQGPLTQAYMEVKGIK
;
A
#
# COMPACT_ATOMS: atom_id res chain seq x y z
N MET A 1 0.99 -13.60 -13.74
CA MET A 1 -0.26 -12.85 -13.99
C MET A 1 -0.46 -11.81 -12.90
N ILE A 2 -0.90 -10.63 -13.27
CA ILE A 2 -1.23 -9.58 -12.30
C ILE A 2 -2.74 -9.47 -12.24
N SER A 3 -3.32 -9.48 -11.05
CA SER A 3 -4.74 -9.27 -10.84
C SER A 3 -4.99 -8.16 -9.80
N VAL A 4 -6.02 -7.37 -10.04
CA VAL A 4 -6.47 -6.31 -9.13
C VAL A 4 -7.98 -6.46 -8.96
N ASP A 5 -8.42 -6.71 -7.74
CA ASP A 5 -9.83 -6.83 -7.39
C ASP A 5 -10.19 -5.75 -6.37
N VAL A 6 -11.23 -4.99 -6.65
CA VAL A 6 -11.70 -3.90 -5.79
C VAL A 6 -13.15 -4.15 -5.39
N THR A 7 -13.42 -4.20 -4.10
CA THR A 7 -14.75 -4.51 -3.56
C THR A 7 -15.19 -3.49 -2.50
N GLY A 8 -16.51 -3.38 -2.33
CA GLY A 8 -17.12 -2.53 -1.31
C GLY A 8 -17.18 -1.06 -1.72
N GLY A 9 -17.78 -0.24 -0.86
CA GLY A 9 -17.89 1.20 -1.06
C GLY A 9 -18.67 1.63 -2.29
N LEU A 10 -18.47 2.87 -2.71
CA LEU A 10 -19.12 3.46 -3.88
C LEU A 10 -18.41 3.03 -5.18
N LYS A 11 -19.17 2.85 -6.24
CA LYS A 11 -18.61 2.48 -7.55
C LYS A 11 -17.54 3.45 -8.03
N LYS A 12 -17.74 4.76 -7.87
CA LYS A 12 -16.77 5.78 -8.27
C LYS A 12 -15.44 5.62 -7.53
N ASP A 13 -15.50 5.24 -6.26
CA ASP A 13 -14.31 5.04 -5.42
C ASP A 13 -13.57 3.76 -5.85
N ARG A 14 -14.31 2.69 -6.18
CA ARG A 14 -13.70 1.46 -6.69
C ARG A 14 -12.99 1.69 -8.03
N VAL A 15 -13.62 2.43 -8.93
CA VAL A 15 -13.03 2.74 -10.25
C VAL A 15 -11.75 3.54 -10.11
N LEU A 16 -11.77 4.58 -9.26
CA LEU A 16 -10.59 5.40 -9.00
C LEU A 16 -9.48 4.58 -8.31
N ALA A 17 -9.84 3.80 -7.30
CA ALA A 17 -8.87 2.95 -6.59
C ALA A 17 -8.19 1.96 -7.54
N GLU A 18 -8.95 1.29 -8.41
CA GLU A 18 -8.40 0.36 -9.38
C GLU A 18 -7.39 1.04 -10.31
N ASP A 19 -7.72 2.22 -10.82
CA ASP A 19 -6.81 2.99 -11.68
C ASP A 19 -5.53 3.40 -10.95
N ILE A 20 -5.64 3.84 -9.70
CA ILE A 20 -4.47 4.18 -8.88
C ILE A 20 -3.58 2.95 -8.69
N VAL A 21 -4.16 1.82 -8.34
CA VAL A 21 -3.42 0.57 -8.09
C VAL A 21 -2.65 0.14 -9.34
N TRP A 22 -3.30 0.09 -10.50
CA TRP A 22 -2.63 -0.25 -11.76
C TRP A 22 -1.51 0.74 -12.10
N SER A 23 -1.73 2.02 -11.89
CA SER A 23 -0.72 3.05 -12.13
C SER A 23 0.49 2.87 -11.22
N MET A 24 0.27 2.56 -9.95
CA MET A 24 1.35 2.32 -8.99
C MET A 24 2.12 1.03 -9.29
N ILE A 25 1.44 -0.03 -9.70
CA ILE A 25 2.11 -1.26 -10.16
C ILE A 25 3.05 -0.94 -11.32
N THR A 26 2.58 -0.18 -12.29
CA THR A 26 3.36 0.20 -13.47
C THR A 26 4.60 1.03 -13.10
N VAL A 27 4.45 1.98 -12.18
CA VAL A 27 5.54 2.88 -11.78
C VAL A 27 6.53 2.21 -10.84
N LEU A 28 6.04 1.49 -9.82
CA LEU A 28 6.89 0.93 -8.77
C LEU A 28 7.45 -0.44 -9.13
N MET A 29 6.72 -1.22 -9.92
CA MET A 29 7.04 -2.63 -10.19
C MET A 29 6.92 -2.96 -11.69
N PRO A 30 7.59 -2.21 -12.59
CA PRO A 30 7.38 -2.39 -14.03
C PRO A 30 7.79 -3.76 -14.58
N ARG A 31 8.57 -4.52 -13.82
CA ARG A 31 9.04 -5.85 -14.22
C ARG A 31 8.36 -7.00 -13.48
N ILE A 32 7.44 -6.70 -12.58
CA ILE A 32 6.74 -7.75 -11.83
C ILE A 32 5.81 -8.52 -12.78
N ARG A 33 5.73 -9.83 -12.60
CA ARG A 33 4.90 -10.70 -13.45
C ARG A 33 3.77 -11.37 -12.71
N ASN A 34 3.95 -11.58 -11.42
CA ASN A 34 2.97 -12.23 -10.56
C ASN A 34 2.68 -11.35 -9.37
N LEU A 35 1.46 -10.87 -9.27
CA LEU A 35 1.00 -10.04 -8.16
C LEU A 35 -0.52 -10.10 -8.09
N GLU A 36 -1.05 -10.26 -6.91
CA GLU A 36 -2.48 -10.17 -6.64
C GLU A 36 -2.69 -9.06 -5.60
N VAL A 37 -3.47 -8.06 -5.96
CA VAL A 37 -3.83 -6.96 -5.06
C VAL A 37 -5.34 -6.94 -4.91
N GLU A 38 -5.80 -7.08 -3.68
CA GLU A 38 -7.21 -6.89 -3.33
C GLU A 38 -7.36 -5.57 -2.61
N VAL A 39 -8.28 -4.74 -3.06
CA VAL A 39 -8.65 -3.51 -2.36
C VAL A 39 -10.06 -3.69 -1.80
N ARG A 40 -10.20 -3.55 -0.50
CA ARG A 40 -11.48 -3.72 0.20
C ARG A 40 -11.86 -2.42 0.87
N PHE A 41 -12.97 -1.84 0.46
CA PHE A 41 -13.56 -0.72 1.18
C PHE A 41 -14.39 -1.26 2.34
N CYS A 42 -13.93 -0.98 3.56
CA CYS A 42 -14.45 -1.58 4.77
C CYS A 42 -15.34 -0.62 5.54
N LYS A 43 -16.40 -1.13 6.17
CA LYS A 43 -17.31 -0.33 7.02
C LYS A 43 -16.66 0.08 8.34
N THR A 44 -15.75 -0.76 8.86
CA THR A 44 -15.03 -0.49 10.10
C THR A 44 -13.54 -0.76 9.90
N MET A 45 -12.71 0.12 10.42
CA MET A 45 -11.26 0.02 10.38
C MET A 45 -10.72 -0.02 11.81
N GLU A 46 -9.70 -0.86 12.03
CA GLU A 46 -9.02 -0.92 13.33
C GLU A 46 -8.33 0.42 13.63
N ASP A 47 -8.40 0.82 14.90
CA ASP A 47 -7.71 2.02 15.43
C ASP A 47 -8.02 3.32 14.65
N GLY A 48 -9.16 3.37 13.95
CA GLY A 48 -9.54 4.55 13.18
C GLY A 48 -8.64 4.81 11.96
N ALA A 49 -7.92 3.81 11.49
CA ALA A 49 -7.05 3.94 10.32
C ALA A 49 -7.84 4.27 9.06
N GLN A 50 -7.28 5.09 8.19
CA GLN A 50 -7.85 5.41 6.89
C GLN A 50 -7.55 4.33 5.85
N GLY A 51 -6.39 3.72 5.95
CA GLY A 51 -5.95 2.64 5.08
C GLY A 51 -5.02 1.68 5.81
N TRP A 52 -4.92 0.47 5.28
CA TRP A 52 -4.10 -0.60 5.85
C TRP A 52 -3.66 -1.56 4.75
N CYS A 53 -2.41 -2.04 4.82
CA CYS A 53 -1.90 -3.05 3.91
C CYS A 53 -1.50 -4.30 4.70
N THR A 54 -2.03 -5.45 4.31
CA THR A 54 -1.69 -6.74 4.91
C THR A 54 -1.28 -7.74 3.84
N VAL A 55 -0.49 -8.74 4.25
CA VAL A 55 -0.13 -9.87 3.41
C VAL A 55 -1.26 -10.91 3.47
N GLY A 56 -1.68 -11.41 2.32
CA GLY A 56 -2.64 -12.50 2.22
C GLY A 56 -1.97 -13.86 2.31
N ASP A 57 -2.11 -14.69 1.28
CA ASP A 57 -1.55 -16.05 1.28
C ASP A 57 -0.02 -16.05 1.22
N ASP A 58 0.56 -15.10 0.53
CA ASP A 58 2.02 -14.91 0.44
C ASP A 58 2.35 -13.44 0.12
N THR A 59 3.65 -13.13 -0.01
CA THR A 59 4.12 -11.75 -0.27
C THR A 59 3.85 -11.25 -1.69
N ARG A 60 3.15 -12.02 -2.50
CA ARG A 60 2.64 -11.63 -3.82
C ARG A 60 1.12 -11.50 -3.84
N HIS A 61 0.49 -11.69 -2.68
CA HIS A 61 -0.93 -11.47 -2.45
C HIS A 61 -1.08 -10.43 -1.34
N LEU A 62 -1.39 -9.20 -1.71
CA LEU A 62 -1.52 -8.08 -0.77
C LEU A 62 -2.96 -7.60 -0.71
N ILE A 63 -3.40 -7.27 0.49
CA ILE A 63 -4.75 -6.81 0.75
C ILE A 63 -4.69 -5.38 1.28
N LEU A 64 -5.31 -4.46 0.58
CA LEU A 64 -5.50 -3.08 1.03
C LEU A 64 -6.90 -2.94 1.60
N GLU A 65 -6.99 -2.51 2.84
CA GLU A 65 -8.25 -2.16 3.48
C GLU A 65 -8.35 -0.65 3.58
N ILE A 66 -9.42 -0.07 3.06
CA ILE A 66 -9.64 1.38 3.02
C ILE A 66 -10.97 1.69 3.67
N ASP A 67 -11.05 2.73 4.50
CA ASP A 67 -12.32 3.17 5.07
C ASP A 67 -13.29 3.53 3.95
N HIS A 68 -14.47 2.91 3.96
CA HIS A 68 -15.47 3.12 2.91
C HIS A 68 -15.97 4.55 2.81
N ARG A 69 -15.75 5.37 3.85
CA ARG A 69 -16.16 6.77 3.90
C ARG A 69 -15.05 7.72 3.46
N LEU A 70 -13.85 7.21 3.16
CA LEU A 70 -12.65 8.04 2.97
C LEU A 70 -12.87 9.17 1.95
N SER A 71 -13.49 8.87 0.80
CA SER A 71 -13.74 9.88 -0.24
C SER A 71 -14.64 11.03 0.22
N ARG A 72 -15.42 10.83 1.29
CA ARG A 72 -16.30 11.84 1.88
C ARG A 72 -15.67 12.59 3.05
N LEU A 73 -14.63 11.99 3.67
CA LEU A 73 -13.95 12.54 4.85
C LEU A 73 -12.77 13.43 4.48
N VAL A 74 -12.12 13.16 3.36
CA VAL A 74 -10.90 13.84 2.95
C VAL A 74 -11.04 14.37 1.52
N SER A 75 -10.08 15.20 1.09
CA SER A 75 -10.01 15.68 -0.29
C SER A 75 -9.69 14.52 -1.25
N LYS A 76 -9.95 14.74 -2.54
CA LYS A 76 -9.59 13.77 -3.58
C LYS A 76 -8.09 13.48 -3.58
N GLU A 77 -7.27 14.49 -3.38
CA GLU A 77 -5.81 14.33 -3.28
C GLU A 77 -5.43 13.42 -2.11
N GLU A 78 -5.99 13.64 -0.93
CA GLU A 78 -5.73 12.79 0.24
C GLU A 78 -6.24 11.36 0.06
N PHE A 79 -7.38 11.19 -0.62
CA PHE A 79 -7.89 9.86 -0.99
C PHE A 79 -6.88 9.11 -1.86
N ILE A 80 -6.38 9.77 -2.89
CA ILE A 80 -5.36 9.20 -3.78
C ILE A 80 -4.09 8.90 -2.99
N GLU A 81 -3.63 9.84 -2.18
CA GLU A 81 -2.41 9.70 -1.38
C GLU A 81 -2.49 8.52 -0.41
N THR A 82 -3.64 8.28 0.20
CA THR A 82 -3.85 7.14 1.09
C THR A 82 -3.64 5.82 0.34
N ILE A 83 -4.23 5.67 -0.84
CA ILE A 83 -4.07 4.45 -1.64
C ILE A 83 -2.62 4.32 -2.14
N VAL A 84 -2.01 5.41 -2.57
CA VAL A 84 -0.60 5.44 -2.99
C VAL A 84 0.31 4.99 -1.85
N HIS A 85 0.07 5.49 -0.63
CA HIS A 85 0.82 5.07 0.56
C HIS A 85 0.77 3.56 0.76
N GLU A 86 -0.42 2.98 0.70
CA GLU A 86 -0.57 1.53 0.86
C GLU A 86 0.06 0.76 -0.29
N MET A 87 0.06 1.31 -1.50
CA MET A 87 0.75 0.70 -2.64
C MET A 87 2.28 0.71 -2.51
N VAL A 88 2.84 1.69 -1.80
CA VAL A 88 4.27 1.64 -1.43
C VAL A 88 4.54 0.41 -0.56
N HIS A 89 3.65 0.10 0.40
CA HIS A 89 3.78 -1.13 1.20
C HIS A 89 3.65 -2.39 0.34
N VAL A 90 2.75 -2.41 -0.63
CA VAL A 90 2.66 -3.52 -1.61
C VAL A 90 4.02 -3.74 -2.29
N TRP A 91 4.63 -2.67 -2.79
CA TRP A 91 5.96 -2.73 -3.41
C TRP A 91 7.02 -3.24 -2.45
N GLN A 92 7.02 -2.76 -1.21
CA GLN A 92 7.99 -3.21 -0.19
C GLN A 92 7.89 -4.72 0.06
N TRP A 93 6.67 -5.23 0.22
CA TRP A 93 6.44 -6.66 0.40
C TRP A 93 6.78 -7.47 -0.85
N ALA A 94 6.25 -7.06 -1.99
CA ALA A 94 6.40 -7.82 -3.24
C ALA A 94 7.85 -7.89 -3.74
N THR A 95 8.68 -6.91 -3.39
CA THR A 95 10.09 -6.86 -3.81
C THR A 95 11.08 -7.30 -2.73
N GLY A 96 10.57 -7.76 -1.59
CA GLY A 96 11.42 -8.30 -0.53
C GLY A 96 12.15 -7.26 0.33
N ARG A 97 11.71 -6.00 0.31
CA ARG A 97 12.22 -4.97 1.23
C ARG A 97 11.74 -5.23 2.66
N ILE A 98 10.54 -5.77 2.80
CA ILE A 98 10.01 -6.33 4.04
C ILE A 98 9.81 -7.83 3.82
N ILE A 99 10.19 -8.63 4.80
CA ILE A 99 9.91 -10.07 4.80
C ILE A 99 9.33 -10.49 6.14
N GLU A 100 8.58 -11.58 6.15
CA GLU A 100 8.10 -12.22 7.38
C GLU A 100 9.04 -13.33 7.79
N ARG A 101 9.26 -13.46 9.10
CA ARG A 101 9.92 -14.62 9.68
C ARG A 101 9.12 -15.14 10.87
N TRP A 102 8.93 -16.46 10.88
CA TRP A 102 8.20 -17.16 11.93
C TRP A 102 9.10 -17.90 12.91
N ARG A 103 10.34 -18.19 12.51
CA ARG A 103 11.31 -18.91 13.33
C ARG A 103 11.69 -18.06 14.55
N GLY A 104 11.41 -18.58 15.74
CA GLY A 104 11.66 -17.85 16.98
C GLY A 104 10.61 -16.78 17.31
N GLY A 105 9.41 -16.86 16.69
CA GLY A 105 8.31 -15.91 16.83
C GLY A 105 8.11 -15.08 15.56
N TYR A 106 6.89 -14.58 15.40
CA TYR A 106 6.53 -13.75 14.24
C TYR A 106 7.25 -12.40 14.27
N ARG A 107 7.83 -12.03 13.16
CA ARG A 107 8.44 -10.69 12.98
C ARG A 107 8.50 -10.29 11.52
N ASN A 108 8.35 -8.98 11.30
CA ASN A 108 8.61 -8.34 10.03
C ASN A 108 10.05 -7.80 10.06
N LEU A 109 10.82 -8.12 9.05
CA LEU A 109 12.20 -7.68 8.91
C LEU A 109 12.34 -6.72 7.74
N TRP A 110 13.18 -5.71 7.91
CA TRP A 110 13.49 -4.72 6.88
C TRP A 110 14.89 -4.94 6.32
N LYS A 111 15.02 -4.91 5.00
CA LYS A 111 16.31 -5.00 4.33
C LYS A 111 17.02 -3.65 4.39
N CYS A 112 18.10 -3.59 5.17
CA CYS A 112 18.92 -2.41 5.32
C CYS A 112 19.85 -2.20 4.11
N GLU A 113 20.49 -1.01 4.05
CA GLU A 113 21.40 -0.65 2.96
C GLU A 113 22.56 -1.64 2.78
N ASP A 114 23.03 -2.25 3.86
CA ASP A 114 24.09 -3.28 3.83
C ASP A 114 23.59 -4.65 3.33
N GLY A 115 22.31 -4.75 2.92
CA GLY A 115 21.69 -5.98 2.46
C GLY A 115 21.22 -6.92 3.56
N LYS A 116 21.45 -6.61 4.82
CA LYS A 116 21.02 -7.43 5.96
C LYS A 116 19.61 -7.05 6.42
N TYR A 117 18.86 -8.06 6.86
CA TYR A 117 17.52 -7.87 7.41
C TYR A 117 17.60 -7.64 8.92
N ARG A 118 16.88 -6.64 9.41
CA ARG A 118 16.80 -6.30 10.84
C ARG A 118 15.37 -6.09 11.28
N ASN A 119 15.12 -6.35 12.58
CA ASN A 119 13.82 -6.19 13.21
C ASN A 119 13.64 -4.76 13.72
N PHE A 120 12.60 -4.08 13.25
CA PHE A 120 12.22 -2.73 13.69
C PHE A 120 10.82 -2.69 14.32
N MET A 121 10.26 -3.84 14.71
CA MET A 121 8.89 -3.90 15.26
C MET A 121 8.74 -3.22 16.62
N ASN A 122 9.83 -3.08 17.37
CA ASN A 122 9.84 -2.38 18.66
C ASN A 122 10.03 -0.86 18.53
N VAL A 123 10.17 -0.37 17.32
CA VAL A 123 10.32 1.05 17.04
C VAL A 123 8.94 1.69 16.89
N LYS A 124 8.78 2.94 17.30
CA LYS A 124 7.52 3.69 17.13
C LYS A 124 7.10 3.69 15.68
N TYR A 125 5.78 3.67 15.44
CA TYR A 125 5.20 3.61 14.10
C TYR A 125 5.86 4.58 13.11
N MET A 126 5.97 5.85 13.47
CA MET A 126 6.55 6.88 12.57
C MET A 126 8.04 6.72 12.33
N ASP A 127 8.74 5.94 13.15
CA ASP A 127 10.17 5.70 13.04
C ASP A 127 10.48 4.35 12.37
N GLN A 128 9.47 3.57 12.03
CA GLN A 128 9.63 2.31 11.30
C GLN A 128 10.11 2.60 9.87
N PRO A 129 11.14 1.92 9.38
CA PRO A 129 11.75 2.28 8.09
C PRO A 129 10.80 2.15 6.91
N TRP A 130 9.86 1.19 6.94
CA TRP A 130 8.85 1.05 5.89
C TRP A 130 7.85 2.21 5.89
N GLU A 131 7.53 2.80 7.05
CA GLU A 131 6.68 3.98 7.12
C GLU A 131 7.42 5.23 6.68
N ILE A 132 8.67 5.40 7.10
CA ILE A 132 9.51 6.52 6.65
C ILE A 132 9.59 6.55 5.12
N GLU A 133 9.83 5.41 4.50
CA GLU A 133 9.90 5.31 3.03
C GLU A 133 8.54 5.60 2.39
N ALA A 134 7.45 5.06 2.93
CA ALA A 134 6.11 5.29 2.40
C ALA A 134 5.71 6.76 2.47
N TYR A 135 5.94 7.42 3.61
CA TYR A 135 5.66 8.86 3.74
C TYR A 135 6.54 9.72 2.84
N LYS A 136 7.77 9.32 2.61
CA LYS A 136 8.68 10.02 1.69
C LYS A 136 8.22 9.94 0.23
N LEU A 137 7.70 8.79 -0.19
CA LEU A 137 7.33 8.54 -1.59
C LEU A 137 5.91 8.94 -1.94
N GLN A 138 4.99 8.95 -0.96
CA GLN A 138 3.56 9.17 -1.24
C GLN A 138 3.27 10.50 -1.92
N GLY A 139 3.88 11.59 -1.48
CA GLY A 139 3.65 12.92 -2.04
C GLY A 139 4.06 13.03 -3.51
N PRO A 140 5.33 12.76 -3.86
CA PRO A 140 5.78 12.78 -5.25
C PRO A 140 5.01 11.84 -6.18
N LEU A 141 4.69 10.63 -5.72
CA LEU A 141 3.92 9.66 -6.50
C LEU A 141 2.48 10.15 -6.74
N THR A 142 1.85 10.71 -5.72
CA THR A 142 0.50 11.26 -5.82
C THR A 142 0.47 12.42 -6.83
N GLN A 143 1.43 13.34 -6.76
CA GLN A 143 1.51 14.45 -7.69
C GLN A 143 1.72 13.98 -9.14
N ALA A 144 2.62 13.02 -9.34
CA ALA A 144 2.86 12.45 -10.67
C ALA A 144 1.60 11.77 -11.22
N TYR A 145 0.88 11.01 -10.39
CA TYR A 145 -0.39 10.39 -10.80
C TYR A 145 -1.42 11.45 -11.21
N MET A 146 -1.61 12.47 -10.38
CA MET A 146 -2.59 13.52 -10.64
C MET A 146 -2.27 14.30 -11.92
N GLU A 147 -1.00 14.60 -12.17
CA GLU A 147 -0.56 15.27 -13.41
C GLU A 147 -0.87 14.42 -14.64
N VAL A 148 -0.52 13.14 -14.65
CA VAL A 148 -0.78 12.23 -15.77
C VAL A 148 -2.28 12.11 -16.05
N LYS A 149 -3.12 12.11 -15.02
CA LYS A 149 -4.59 11.96 -15.15
C LYS A 149 -5.31 13.30 -15.34
N GLY A 150 -4.62 14.42 -15.27
CA GLY A 150 -5.24 15.73 -15.38
C GLY A 150 -6.14 16.10 -14.21
N ILE A 151 -5.83 15.60 -13.03
CA ILE A 151 -6.55 15.88 -11.79
C ILE A 151 -5.91 17.09 -11.10
N LYS A 152 -6.73 18.05 -10.70
CA LYS A 152 -6.29 19.25 -10.00
C LYS A 152 -6.67 19.22 -8.52
#